data_4a31cbc06ee221db96488deabc580cfb
#
_entry.id   4a31cbc06ee221db96488deabc580cfb
#
_cell.length_a   1.000
_cell.length_b   1.000
_cell.length_c   1.000
_cell.angle_alpha   90.00
_cell.angle_beta   90.00
_cell.angle_gamma   90.00
#
_symmetry.space_group_name_H-M   'P 1'
#
loop_
_entity.id
_entity.type
_entity.pdbx_description
1 polymer ?
#
loop_
_entity_poly.entity_id
_entity_poly.type
_entity_poly.pdbx_seq_one_letter_code
_entity_poly.pdbx_strand_id
1 'polypeptide(L)'
;MDYSFFDFLRLIGSLGLFLYGMKIMSEGLQKFAGDSLRRILTAMTTNRVTGVLTGVLITALIQSSSATTVMVVSFVNAGLLTLTQSIGVIMGANIGTTVTAWLISALGFKVDIAAFSLPLLAFGIPLLFSGKSSRKSVGEFIFGFSFLFMGLQALKANAPDLGANPEMLAFVQNYADMGFFSIILFLFIGAILTMIVQASAATMAITLIMCANGWIDYQLGVALVLGENIGTTITANLAALTGSTVSWARRCV
;
A
#
# COMPACT_ATOMS: atom_id res chain seq x y z
N MET A 1 -11.59 13.82 -26.82
CA MET A 1 -12.45 12.62 -26.74
C MET A 1 -13.12 12.65 -25.38
N ASP A 2 -14.44 12.61 -25.36
CA ASP A 2 -15.16 12.59 -24.08
C ASP A 2 -14.87 11.28 -23.36
N TYR A 3 -14.49 11.38 -22.09
CA TYR A 3 -14.21 10.23 -21.23
C TYR A 3 -15.50 9.43 -21.05
N SER A 4 -15.55 8.25 -21.68
CA SER A 4 -16.75 7.42 -21.75
C SER A 4 -16.99 6.67 -20.45
N PHE A 5 -18.24 6.28 -20.19
CA PHE A 5 -18.58 5.35 -19.10
C PHE A 5 -17.76 4.04 -19.15
N PHE A 6 -17.44 3.56 -20.35
CA PHE A 6 -16.57 2.40 -20.52
C PHE A 6 -15.13 2.66 -20.05
N ASP A 7 -14.59 3.86 -20.24
CA ASP A 7 -13.24 4.21 -19.79
C ASP A 7 -13.20 4.30 -18.26
N PHE A 8 -14.26 4.80 -17.64
CA PHE A 8 -14.43 4.76 -16.19
C PHE A 8 -14.48 3.31 -15.66
N LEU A 9 -15.21 2.40 -16.30
CA LEU A 9 -15.22 0.98 -15.91
C LEU A 9 -13.86 0.32 -16.09
N ARG A 10 -13.12 0.65 -17.15
CA ARG A 10 -11.74 0.19 -17.36
C ARG A 10 -10.81 0.68 -16.27
N LEU A 11 -10.93 1.93 -15.85
CA LEU A 11 -10.14 2.50 -14.76
C LEU A 11 -10.40 1.75 -13.45
N ILE A 12 -11.68 1.54 -13.10
CA ILE A 12 -12.05 0.77 -11.90
C ILE A 12 -11.56 -0.67 -11.99
N GLY A 13 -11.70 -1.33 -13.15
CA GLY A 13 -11.21 -2.68 -13.38
C GLY A 13 -9.68 -2.78 -13.24
N SER A 14 -8.96 -1.79 -13.75
CA SER A 14 -7.50 -1.68 -13.60
C SER A 14 -7.08 -1.52 -12.14
N LEU A 15 -7.79 -0.67 -11.40
CA LEU A 15 -7.58 -0.50 -9.95
C LEU A 15 -7.89 -1.81 -9.20
N GLY A 16 -8.98 -2.49 -9.56
CA GLY A 16 -9.33 -3.78 -9.01
C GLY A 16 -8.25 -4.85 -9.24
N LEU A 17 -7.70 -4.92 -10.45
CA LEU A 17 -6.60 -5.84 -10.78
C LEU A 17 -5.33 -5.52 -9.99
N PHE A 18 -4.97 -4.24 -9.88
CA PHE A 18 -3.84 -3.77 -9.08
C PHE A 18 -3.99 -4.15 -7.60
N LEU A 19 -5.15 -3.85 -7.00
CA LEU A 19 -5.47 -4.18 -5.61
C LEU A 19 -5.46 -5.69 -5.35
N TYR A 20 -6.04 -6.46 -6.26
CA TYR A 20 -6.08 -7.92 -6.15
C TYR A 20 -4.70 -8.53 -6.27
N GLY A 21 -3.88 -8.05 -7.22
CA GLY A 21 -2.48 -8.45 -7.36
C GLY A 21 -1.68 -8.19 -6.08
N MET A 22 -1.82 -7.00 -5.51
CA MET A 22 -1.17 -6.62 -4.26
C MET A 22 -1.60 -7.52 -3.09
N LYS A 23 -2.91 -7.83 -3.00
CA LYS A 23 -3.44 -8.73 -1.97
C LYS A 23 -2.84 -10.13 -2.08
N ILE A 24 -2.87 -10.75 -3.26
CA ILE A 24 -2.32 -12.10 -3.48
C ILE A 24 -0.82 -12.13 -3.22
N MET A 25 -0.09 -11.11 -3.67
CA MET A 25 1.35 -10.99 -3.43
C MET A 25 1.66 -10.97 -1.93
N SER A 26 0.94 -10.12 -1.18
CA SER A 26 1.08 -9.99 0.26
C SER A 26 0.74 -11.29 0.99
N GLU A 27 -0.39 -11.93 0.65
CA GLU A 27 -0.81 -13.19 1.26
C GLU A 27 0.18 -14.33 0.99
N GLY A 28 0.68 -14.43 -0.25
CA GLY A 28 1.69 -15.42 -0.62
C GLY A 28 2.96 -15.27 0.21
N LEU A 29 3.41 -14.03 0.39
CA LEU A 29 4.60 -13.73 1.19
C LEU A 29 4.38 -13.97 2.69
N GLN A 30 3.21 -13.60 3.21
CA GLN A 30 2.82 -13.88 4.61
C GLN A 30 2.79 -15.39 4.90
N LYS A 31 2.20 -16.18 4.02
CA LYS A 31 2.17 -17.65 4.15
C LYS A 31 3.56 -18.26 4.08
N PHE A 32 4.41 -17.74 3.19
CA PHE A 32 5.79 -18.21 3.05
C PHE A 32 6.66 -17.88 4.26
N ALA A 33 6.55 -16.66 4.79
CA ALA A 33 7.43 -16.12 5.82
C ALA A 33 6.82 -16.14 7.24
N GLY A 34 5.57 -16.59 7.42
CA GLY A 34 4.77 -16.37 8.62
C GLY A 34 5.45 -16.69 9.96
N ASP A 35 6.05 -17.87 10.09
CA ASP A 35 6.75 -18.27 11.34
C ASP A 35 8.03 -17.46 11.56
N SER A 36 8.71 -17.07 10.48
CA SER A 36 9.91 -16.24 10.57
C SER A 36 9.57 -14.80 10.98
N LEU A 37 8.46 -14.25 10.45
CA LEU A 37 7.98 -12.92 10.83
C LEU A 37 7.62 -12.84 12.32
N ARG A 38 6.96 -13.87 12.84
CA ARG A 38 6.67 -13.97 14.28
C ARG A 38 7.94 -13.94 15.13
N ARG A 39 8.94 -14.75 14.76
CA ARG A 39 10.24 -14.78 15.47
C ARG A 39 10.97 -13.44 15.39
N ILE A 40 10.97 -12.78 14.24
CA ILE A 40 11.58 -11.46 14.06
C ILE A 40 10.89 -10.44 14.97
N LEU A 41 9.56 -10.40 15.01
CA LEU A 41 8.83 -9.48 15.88
C LEU A 41 9.17 -9.64 17.37
N THR A 42 9.24 -10.87 17.85
CA THR A 42 9.49 -11.13 19.27
C THR A 42 10.97 -10.97 19.67
N ALA A 43 11.90 -11.29 18.77
CA ALA A 43 13.33 -11.27 19.05
C ALA A 43 13.99 -9.89 18.86
N MET A 44 13.50 -9.08 17.91
CA MET A 44 14.17 -7.83 17.51
C MET A 44 13.54 -6.55 18.07
N THR A 45 12.52 -6.65 18.92
CA THR A 45 11.85 -5.47 19.51
C THR A 45 12.36 -5.11 20.91
N THR A 46 13.67 -5.23 21.13
CA THR A 46 14.29 -5.01 22.46
C THR A 46 14.33 -3.53 22.87
N ASN A 47 14.43 -2.61 21.90
CA ASN A 47 14.42 -1.18 22.14
C ASN A 47 13.63 -0.44 21.05
N ARG A 48 13.45 0.88 21.21
CA ARG A 48 12.62 1.70 20.29
C ARG A 48 13.16 1.68 18.86
N VAL A 49 14.48 1.80 18.68
CA VAL A 49 15.11 1.85 17.36
C VAL A 49 14.98 0.50 16.65
N THR A 50 15.30 -0.59 17.34
CA THR A 50 15.14 -1.94 16.77
C THR A 50 13.67 -2.25 16.49
N GLY A 51 12.74 -1.74 17.31
CA GLY A 51 11.30 -1.83 17.04
C GLY A 51 10.91 -1.16 15.72
N VAL A 52 11.39 0.08 15.49
CA VAL A 52 11.14 0.79 14.21
C VAL A 52 11.74 0.02 13.03
N LEU A 53 13.00 -0.41 13.12
CA LEU A 53 13.65 -1.19 12.06
C LEU A 53 12.92 -2.50 11.77
N THR A 54 12.43 -3.17 12.81
CA THR A 54 11.62 -4.39 12.69
C THR A 54 10.30 -4.09 11.95
N GLY A 55 9.63 -3.00 12.31
CA GLY A 55 8.41 -2.57 11.62
C GLY A 55 8.63 -2.26 10.14
N VAL A 56 9.71 -1.53 9.82
CA VAL A 56 10.12 -1.25 8.44
C VAL A 56 10.35 -2.56 7.68
N LEU A 57 11.17 -3.46 8.23
CA LEU A 57 11.53 -4.72 7.58
C LEU A 57 10.30 -5.60 7.33
N ILE A 58 9.46 -5.77 8.33
CA ILE A 58 8.27 -6.62 8.22
C ILE A 58 7.31 -6.04 7.19
N THR A 59 7.02 -4.74 7.26
CA THR A 59 6.10 -4.11 6.30
C THR A 59 6.67 -4.13 4.88
N ALA A 60 7.97 -3.88 4.71
CA ALA A 60 8.63 -3.99 3.42
C ALA A 60 8.55 -5.42 2.84
N LEU A 61 8.68 -6.44 3.68
CA LEU A 61 8.54 -7.85 3.28
C LEU A 61 7.09 -8.21 2.95
N ILE A 62 6.15 -7.89 3.85
CA ILE A 62 4.73 -8.25 3.69
C ILE A 62 4.03 -7.34 2.66
N GLN A 63 4.58 -6.15 2.38
CA GLN A 63 3.97 -5.10 1.55
C GLN A 63 2.59 -4.64 2.06
N SER A 64 2.35 -4.75 3.38
CA SER A 64 1.09 -4.36 4.02
C SER A 64 1.32 -3.86 5.44
N SER A 65 1.23 -2.54 5.63
CA SER A 65 1.31 -1.92 6.96
C SER A 65 0.10 -2.28 7.83
N SER A 66 -1.08 -2.42 7.21
CA SER A 66 -2.30 -2.85 7.92
C SER A 66 -2.15 -4.27 8.49
N ALA A 67 -1.62 -5.22 7.73
CA ALA A 67 -1.36 -6.58 8.21
C ALA A 67 -0.32 -6.58 9.35
N THR A 68 0.75 -5.80 9.21
CA THR A 68 1.75 -5.62 10.27
C THR A 68 1.12 -5.05 11.54
N THR A 69 0.27 -4.03 11.42
CA THR A 69 -0.42 -3.41 12.55
C THR A 69 -1.36 -4.39 13.26
N VAL A 70 -2.18 -5.13 12.52
CA VAL A 70 -3.07 -6.15 13.09
C VAL A 70 -2.26 -7.25 13.82
N MET A 71 -1.13 -7.67 13.25
CA MET A 71 -0.24 -8.63 13.89
C MET A 71 0.34 -8.07 15.20
N VAL A 72 0.79 -6.81 15.21
CA VAL A 72 1.29 -6.14 16.42
C VAL A 72 0.20 -6.03 17.49
N VAL A 73 -1.03 -5.63 17.12
CA VAL A 73 -2.17 -5.57 18.05
C VAL A 73 -2.44 -6.96 18.65
N SER A 74 -2.42 -8.01 17.83
CA SER A 74 -2.61 -9.38 18.30
C SER A 74 -1.53 -9.83 19.28
N PHE A 75 -0.25 -9.49 19.03
CA PHE A 75 0.88 -9.83 19.92
C PHE A 75 0.81 -9.08 21.24
N VAL A 76 0.32 -7.87 21.21
CA VAL A 76 0.11 -7.11 22.42
C VAL A 76 -1.04 -7.70 23.25
N ASN A 77 -2.14 -8.06 22.59
CA ASN A 77 -3.25 -8.70 23.29
C ASN A 77 -2.84 -10.04 23.91
N ALA A 78 -1.92 -10.75 23.25
CA ALA A 78 -1.32 -11.99 23.77
C ALA A 78 -0.24 -11.77 24.85
N GLY A 79 0.09 -10.51 25.19
CA GLY A 79 1.15 -10.18 26.16
C GLY A 79 2.58 -10.44 25.65
N LEU A 80 2.76 -10.67 24.35
CA LEU A 80 4.05 -10.94 23.71
C LEU A 80 4.84 -9.65 23.41
N LEU A 81 4.17 -8.51 23.33
CA LEU A 81 4.76 -7.19 23.12
C LEU A 81 4.20 -6.19 24.13
N THR A 82 5.08 -5.32 24.64
CA THR A 82 4.70 -4.17 25.46
C THR A 82 4.17 -3.03 24.57
N LEU A 83 3.48 -2.06 25.18
CA LEU A 83 3.02 -0.85 24.50
C LEU A 83 4.18 -0.10 23.84
N THR A 84 5.27 0.11 24.56
CA THR A 84 6.43 0.86 24.05
C THR A 84 7.07 0.19 22.83
N GLN A 85 7.18 -1.14 22.85
CA GLN A 85 7.69 -1.91 21.71
C GLN A 85 6.77 -1.81 20.49
N SER A 86 5.46 -1.92 20.71
CA SER A 86 4.47 -1.86 19.63
C SER A 86 4.43 -0.50 18.94
N ILE A 87 4.60 0.60 19.69
CA ILE A 87 4.68 1.94 19.10
C ILE A 87 5.83 2.00 18.08
N GLY A 88 7.03 1.54 18.47
CA GLY A 88 8.17 1.50 17.55
C GLY A 88 7.88 0.71 16.27
N VAL A 89 7.28 -0.48 16.41
CA VAL A 89 6.95 -1.32 15.24
C VAL A 89 5.91 -0.65 14.35
N ILE A 90 4.88 0.00 14.91
CA ILE A 90 3.83 0.70 14.13
C ILE A 90 4.42 1.90 13.39
N MET A 91 5.27 2.69 14.03
CA MET A 91 6.00 3.78 13.36
C MET A 91 6.86 3.24 12.21
N GLY A 92 7.56 2.13 12.44
CA GLY A 92 8.33 1.44 11.41
C GLY A 92 7.45 0.90 10.27
N ALA A 93 6.26 0.39 10.57
CA ALA A 93 5.33 -0.09 9.57
C ALA A 93 4.89 1.03 8.60
N ASN A 94 4.64 2.23 9.11
CA ASN A 94 4.31 3.38 8.25
C ASN A 94 5.49 3.76 7.34
N ILE A 95 6.72 3.78 7.88
CA ILE A 95 7.93 4.02 7.09
C ILE A 95 8.10 2.91 6.05
N GLY A 96 7.87 1.64 6.42
CA GLY A 96 7.98 0.47 5.54
C GLY A 96 7.07 0.51 4.32
N THR A 97 5.94 1.21 4.39
CA THR A 97 5.05 1.44 3.24
C THR A 97 5.75 2.23 2.11
N THR A 98 6.74 3.06 2.43
CA THR A 98 7.50 3.80 1.40
C THR A 98 8.28 2.87 0.47
N VAL A 99 8.64 1.66 0.91
CA VAL A 99 9.29 0.66 0.06
C VAL A 99 8.37 0.26 -1.09
N THR A 100 7.05 0.18 -0.88
CA THR A 100 6.07 -0.05 -1.94
C THR A 100 6.10 1.07 -2.98
N ALA A 101 6.18 2.34 -2.53
CA ALA A 101 6.31 3.49 -3.43
C ALA A 101 7.59 3.42 -4.27
N TRP A 102 8.70 3.03 -3.66
CA TRP A 102 9.97 2.82 -4.37
C TRP A 102 9.87 1.71 -5.42
N LEU A 103 9.25 0.58 -5.07
CA LEU A 103 9.03 -0.53 -6.01
C LEU A 103 8.16 -0.07 -7.19
N ILE A 104 7.04 0.60 -6.92
CA ILE A 104 6.15 1.13 -7.97
C ILE A 104 6.90 2.15 -8.83
N SER A 105 7.63 3.08 -8.23
CA SER A 105 8.38 4.12 -8.95
C SER A 105 9.50 3.53 -9.80
N ALA A 106 10.32 2.65 -9.23
CA ALA A 106 11.48 2.08 -9.93
C ALA A 106 11.07 1.07 -10.99
N LEU A 107 10.17 0.14 -10.65
CA LEU A 107 9.78 -0.98 -11.51
C LEU A 107 8.58 -0.63 -12.40
N GLY A 108 7.67 0.21 -11.92
CA GLY A 108 6.45 0.55 -12.67
C GLY A 108 6.61 1.72 -13.64
N PHE A 109 7.58 2.63 -13.43
CA PHE A 109 7.77 3.81 -14.28
C PHE A 109 9.07 3.81 -15.07
N LYS A 110 10.14 3.21 -14.53
CA LYS A 110 11.45 3.18 -15.19
C LYS A 110 11.72 1.91 -16.01
N VAL A 111 11.10 0.81 -15.62
CA VAL A 111 11.27 -0.50 -16.25
C VAL A 111 9.89 -1.02 -16.67
N ASP A 112 9.77 -1.52 -17.89
CA ASP A 112 8.51 -2.14 -18.34
C ASP A 112 8.38 -3.57 -17.80
N ILE A 113 8.19 -3.66 -16.47
CA ILE A 113 7.96 -4.95 -15.80
C ILE A 113 6.65 -5.60 -16.24
N ALA A 114 5.68 -4.80 -16.68
CA ALA A 114 4.41 -5.34 -17.16
C ALA A 114 4.59 -6.26 -18.38
N ALA A 115 5.56 -5.97 -19.24
CA ALA A 115 5.91 -6.86 -20.35
C ALA A 115 6.40 -8.24 -19.89
N PHE A 116 7.05 -8.31 -18.73
CA PHE A 116 7.52 -9.56 -18.12
C PHE A 116 6.46 -10.27 -17.27
N SER A 117 5.35 -9.61 -16.99
CA SER A 117 4.31 -10.15 -16.09
C SER A 117 3.69 -11.42 -16.64
N LEU A 118 3.37 -11.49 -17.95
CA LEU A 118 2.85 -12.71 -18.59
C LEU A 118 3.84 -13.87 -18.57
N PRO A 119 5.11 -13.71 -18.95
CA PRO A 119 6.12 -14.75 -18.76
C PRO A 119 6.27 -15.23 -17.31
N LEU A 120 6.21 -14.31 -16.33
CA LEU A 120 6.28 -14.67 -14.92
C LEU A 120 5.12 -15.56 -14.48
N LEU A 121 3.90 -15.34 -15.00
CA LEU A 121 2.75 -16.20 -14.73
C LEU A 121 3.01 -17.65 -15.17
N ALA A 122 3.69 -17.87 -16.31
CA ALA A 122 4.03 -19.20 -16.77
C ALA A 122 4.93 -19.97 -15.78
N PHE A 123 5.83 -19.28 -15.08
CA PHE A 123 6.63 -19.87 -14.00
C PHE A 123 5.84 -20.05 -12.70
N GLY A 124 4.87 -19.21 -12.45
CA GLY A 124 4.01 -19.27 -11.26
C GLY A 124 3.03 -20.44 -11.29
N ILE A 125 2.50 -20.81 -12.48
CA ILE A 125 1.50 -21.89 -12.65
C ILE A 125 1.95 -23.22 -12.02
N PRO A 126 3.11 -23.79 -12.36
CA PRO A 126 3.55 -25.07 -11.79
C PRO A 126 3.71 -25.02 -10.28
N LEU A 127 4.07 -23.86 -9.73
CA LEU A 127 4.24 -23.66 -8.28
C LEU A 127 2.89 -23.64 -7.56
N LEU A 128 1.84 -23.06 -8.16
CA LEU A 128 0.49 -23.04 -7.58
C LEU A 128 -0.11 -24.43 -7.45
N PHE A 129 0.14 -25.31 -8.43
CA PHE A 129 -0.35 -26.69 -8.41
C PHE A 129 0.59 -27.65 -7.67
N SER A 130 1.65 -27.16 -7.04
CA SER A 130 2.56 -27.98 -6.24
C SER A 130 1.90 -28.44 -4.95
N GLY A 131 2.08 -29.70 -4.58
CA GLY A 131 1.58 -30.25 -3.30
C GLY A 131 2.29 -29.69 -2.05
N LYS A 132 3.39 -28.92 -2.18
CA LYS A 132 4.11 -28.31 -1.06
C LYS A 132 3.60 -26.91 -0.79
N SER A 133 3.11 -26.64 0.42
CA SER A 133 2.56 -25.34 0.86
C SER A 133 3.52 -24.16 0.55
N SER A 134 4.81 -24.32 0.86
CA SER A 134 5.82 -23.28 0.61
C SER A 134 5.95 -22.92 -0.88
N ARG A 135 5.91 -23.92 -1.79
CA ARG A 135 5.98 -23.67 -3.24
C ARG A 135 4.71 -22.98 -3.74
N LYS A 136 3.56 -23.38 -3.22
CA LYS A 136 2.28 -22.75 -3.54
C LYS A 136 2.29 -21.28 -3.14
N SER A 137 2.80 -20.94 -1.95
CA SER A 137 2.93 -19.56 -1.48
C SER A 137 3.84 -18.72 -2.38
N VAL A 138 4.94 -19.27 -2.87
CA VAL A 138 5.81 -18.62 -3.87
C VAL A 138 5.07 -18.43 -5.20
N GLY A 139 4.28 -19.40 -5.64
CA GLY A 139 3.41 -19.27 -6.81
C GLY A 139 2.40 -18.12 -6.64
N GLU A 140 1.72 -18.05 -5.49
CA GLU A 140 0.80 -16.96 -5.15
C GLU A 140 1.51 -15.60 -5.19
N PHE A 141 2.73 -15.50 -4.65
CA PHE A 141 3.54 -14.28 -4.72
C PHE A 141 3.82 -13.86 -6.16
N ILE A 142 4.25 -14.78 -7.02
CA ILE A 142 4.55 -14.51 -8.44
C ILE A 142 3.30 -14.05 -9.18
N PHE A 143 2.16 -14.69 -8.94
CA PHE A 143 0.88 -14.27 -9.52
C PHE A 143 0.46 -12.89 -9.07
N GLY A 144 0.54 -12.64 -7.76
CA GLY A 144 0.23 -11.33 -7.20
C GLY A 144 1.12 -10.23 -7.75
N PHE A 145 2.42 -10.47 -7.85
CA PHE A 145 3.39 -9.55 -8.45
C PHE A 145 3.05 -9.24 -9.92
N SER A 146 2.74 -10.27 -10.70
CA SER A 146 2.37 -10.10 -12.10
C SER A 146 1.08 -9.29 -12.26
N PHE A 147 0.03 -9.62 -11.50
CA PHE A 147 -1.23 -8.89 -11.54
C PHE A 147 -1.09 -7.44 -11.06
N LEU A 148 -0.24 -7.18 -10.07
CA LEU A 148 0.06 -5.84 -9.59
C LEU A 148 0.61 -4.98 -10.74
N PHE A 149 1.64 -5.44 -11.46
CA PHE A 149 2.24 -4.64 -12.53
C PHE A 149 1.37 -4.56 -13.78
N MET A 150 0.61 -5.61 -14.11
CA MET A 150 -0.40 -5.55 -15.16
C MET A 150 -1.51 -4.53 -14.80
N GLY A 151 -1.98 -4.55 -13.55
CA GLY A 151 -2.95 -3.60 -13.05
C GLY A 151 -2.42 -2.16 -13.05
N LEU A 152 -1.18 -1.95 -12.64
CA LEU A 152 -0.52 -0.65 -12.66
C LEU A 152 -0.38 -0.11 -14.09
N GLN A 153 0.00 -0.95 -15.05
CA GLN A 153 0.09 -0.57 -16.46
C GLN A 153 -1.31 -0.21 -17.02
N ALA A 154 -2.30 -1.06 -16.73
CA ALA A 154 -3.68 -0.79 -17.14
C ALA A 154 -4.22 0.50 -16.49
N LEU A 155 -3.87 0.77 -15.23
CA LEU A 155 -4.26 1.98 -14.52
C LEU A 155 -3.67 3.23 -15.18
N LYS A 156 -2.39 3.19 -15.58
CA LYS A 156 -1.74 4.27 -16.34
C LYS A 156 -2.38 4.48 -17.71
N ALA A 157 -2.68 3.39 -18.41
CA ALA A 157 -3.24 3.46 -19.76
C ALA A 157 -4.69 3.94 -19.80
N ASN A 158 -5.47 3.67 -18.73
CA ASN A 158 -6.88 4.06 -18.63
C ASN A 158 -7.09 5.30 -17.74
N ALA A 159 -6.03 5.89 -17.20
CA ALA A 159 -6.12 7.17 -16.50
C ALA A 159 -6.61 8.26 -17.46
N PRO A 160 -7.55 9.13 -17.03
CA PRO A 160 -8.03 10.22 -17.88
C PRO A 160 -6.86 11.11 -18.30
N ASP A 161 -6.82 11.46 -19.58
CA ASP A 161 -5.86 12.47 -20.06
C ASP A 161 -6.39 13.87 -19.70
N LEU A 162 -5.97 14.36 -18.54
CA LEU A 162 -6.34 15.70 -18.07
C LEU A 162 -5.75 16.79 -18.99
N GLY A 163 -4.66 16.52 -19.69
CA GLY A 163 -4.10 17.44 -20.68
C GLY A 163 -5.01 17.63 -21.90
N ALA A 164 -5.80 16.61 -22.24
CA ALA A 164 -6.80 16.68 -23.32
C ALA A 164 -8.12 17.35 -22.88
N ASN A 165 -8.35 17.54 -21.56
CA ASN A 165 -9.53 18.17 -20.97
C ASN A 165 -9.13 19.41 -20.16
N PRO A 166 -8.99 20.59 -20.80
CA PRO A 166 -8.53 21.81 -20.14
C PRO A 166 -9.37 22.24 -18.94
N GLU A 167 -10.69 21.96 -18.96
CA GLU A 167 -11.59 22.32 -17.86
C GLU A 167 -11.32 21.48 -16.60
N MET A 168 -11.06 20.18 -16.74
CA MET A 168 -10.71 19.32 -15.61
C MET A 168 -9.32 19.66 -15.07
N LEU A 169 -8.37 19.96 -15.94
CA LEU A 169 -7.04 20.39 -15.53
C LEU A 169 -7.09 21.73 -14.80
N ALA A 170 -7.86 22.70 -15.31
CA ALA A 170 -8.08 23.99 -14.66
C ALA A 170 -8.75 23.85 -13.30
N PHE A 171 -9.69 22.92 -13.15
CA PHE A 171 -10.31 22.61 -11.86
C PHE A 171 -9.26 22.14 -10.85
N VAL A 172 -8.42 21.17 -11.21
CA VAL A 172 -7.36 20.66 -10.33
C VAL A 172 -6.36 21.78 -10.00
N GLN A 173 -5.94 22.57 -11.01
CA GLN A 173 -4.99 23.67 -10.82
C GLN A 173 -5.54 24.79 -9.92
N ASN A 174 -6.82 25.15 -10.04
CA ASN A 174 -7.45 26.13 -9.16
C ASN A 174 -7.35 25.74 -7.68
N TYR A 175 -7.51 24.45 -7.36
CA TYR A 175 -7.35 23.98 -5.99
C TYR A 175 -5.88 23.72 -5.62
N ALA A 176 -5.01 23.53 -6.59
CA ALA A 176 -3.58 23.36 -6.38
C ALA A 176 -2.87 24.69 -6.06
N ASP A 177 -3.36 25.80 -6.61
CA ASP A 177 -2.71 27.12 -6.50
C ASP A 177 -3.18 27.97 -5.29
N MET A 178 -3.93 27.39 -4.35
CA MET A 178 -4.41 28.08 -3.14
C MET A 178 -3.33 28.13 -2.03
N GLY A 179 -2.08 27.83 -2.31
CA GLY A 179 -0.96 27.87 -1.36
C GLY A 179 -1.14 26.90 -0.20
N PHE A 180 -1.04 27.39 1.04
CA PHE A 180 -1.13 26.53 2.23
C PHE A 180 -2.46 25.77 2.34
N PHE A 181 -3.56 26.36 1.84
CA PHE A 181 -4.87 25.71 1.84
C PHE A 181 -4.91 24.49 0.94
N SER A 182 -4.20 24.52 -0.18
CA SER A 182 -4.05 23.35 -1.07
C SER A 182 -3.40 22.18 -0.35
N ILE A 183 -2.34 22.42 0.42
CA ILE A 183 -1.64 21.39 1.19
C ILE A 183 -2.61 20.68 2.14
N ILE A 184 -3.40 21.46 2.90
CA ILE A 184 -4.40 20.92 3.84
C ILE A 184 -5.48 20.14 3.09
N LEU A 185 -6.00 20.68 1.99
CA LEU A 185 -7.04 20.04 1.19
C LEU A 185 -6.56 18.68 0.65
N PHE A 186 -5.38 18.62 0.04
CA PHE A 186 -4.83 17.40 -0.51
C PHE A 186 -4.46 16.39 0.57
N LEU A 187 -4.02 16.83 1.75
CA LEU A 187 -3.83 15.97 2.91
C LEU A 187 -5.17 15.30 3.32
N PHE A 188 -6.25 16.07 3.41
CA PHE A 188 -7.57 15.50 3.72
C PHE A 188 -8.07 14.55 2.63
N ILE A 189 -7.86 14.88 1.35
CA ILE A 189 -8.22 14.00 0.24
C ILE A 189 -7.46 12.67 0.35
N GLY A 190 -6.16 12.69 0.59
CA GLY A 190 -5.36 11.48 0.79
C GLY A 190 -5.84 10.64 1.97
N ALA A 191 -6.17 11.28 3.09
CA ALA A 191 -6.70 10.60 4.27
C ALA A 191 -8.05 9.93 3.98
N ILE A 192 -9.00 10.65 3.41
CA ILE A 192 -10.34 10.13 3.09
C ILE A 192 -10.25 9.01 2.05
N LEU A 193 -9.46 9.21 0.99
CA LEU A 193 -9.29 8.20 -0.05
C LEU A 193 -8.73 6.89 0.52
N THR A 194 -7.72 6.97 1.37
CA THR A 194 -7.13 5.79 2.01
C THR A 194 -8.09 5.14 3.01
N MET A 195 -8.89 5.93 3.75
CA MET A 195 -9.93 5.38 4.63
C MET A 195 -10.99 4.57 3.86
N ILE A 196 -11.37 5.03 2.66
CA ILE A 196 -12.36 4.36 1.81
C ILE A 196 -11.75 3.12 1.16
N VAL A 197 -10.59 3.27 0.52
CA VAL A 197 -9.93 2.19 -0.25
C VAL A 197 -9.32 1.12 0.66
N GLN A 198 -8.96 1.49 1.91
CA GLN A 198 -8.30 0.62 2.90
C GLN A 198 -6.96 0.03 2.40
N ALA A 199 -6.35 0.67 1.41
CA ALA A 199 -5.10 0.23 0.78
C ALA A 199 -4.22 1.44 0.44
N SER A 200 -3.34 1.84 1.37
CA SER A 200 -2.42 2.96 1.20
C SER A 200 -1.52 2.82 -0.03
N ALA A 201 -1.08 1.60 -0.36
CA ALA A 201 -0.27 1.37 -1.55
C ALA A 201 -1.02 1.66 -2.87
N ALA A 202 -2.35 1.49 -2.90
CA ALA A 202 -3.16 1.84 -4.07
C ALA A 202 -3.30 3.36 -4.21
N THR A 203 -3.57 4.05 -3.11
CA THR A 203 -3.63 5.51 -3.07
C THR A 203 -2.28 6.10 -3.46
N MET A 204 -1.19 5.53 -2.95
CA MET A 204 0.19 5.87 -3.32
C MET A 204 0.45 5.71 -4.82
N ALA A 205 -0.02 4.62 -5.44
CA ALA A 205 0.13 4.41 -6.88
C ALA A 205 -0.61 5.49 -7.69
N ILE A 206 -1.83 5.85 -7.28
CA ILE A 206 -2.60 6.94 -7.90
C ILE A 206 -1.86 8.27 -7.75
N THR A 207 -1.38 8.59 -6.55
CA THR A 207 -0.59 9.81 -6.28
C THR A 207 0.64 9.89 -7.18
N LEU A 208 1.38 8.77 -7.32
CA LEU A 208 2.55 8.71 -8.19
C LEU A 208 2.20 8.89 -9.67
N ILE A 209 1.06 8.36 -10.14
CA ILE A 209 0.58 8.56 -11.51
C ILE A 209 0.21 10.04 -11.71
N MET A 210 -0.48 10.68 -10.76
CA MET A 210 -0.85 12.09 -10.83
C MET A 210 0.40 12.99 -10.90
N CYS A 211 1.41 12.73 -10.09
CA CYS A 211 2.69 13.46 -10.14
C CYS A 211 3.45 13.19 -11.44
N ALA A 212 3.51 11.94 -11.91
CA ALA A 212 4.24 11.58 -13.13
C ALA A 212 3.62 12.19 -14.40
N ASN A 213 2.31 12.37 -14.42
CA ASN A 213 1.59 13.04 -15.49
C ASN A 213 1.59 14.57 -15.35
N GLY A 214 2.19 15.13 -14.29
CA GLY A 214 2.24 16.58 -14.05
C GLY A 214 0.88 17.19 -13.68
N TRP A 215 -0.09 16.40 -13.21
CA TRP A 215 -1.40 16.92 -12.79
C TRP A 215 -1.33 17.64 -11.45
N ILE A 216 -0.45 17.20 -10.57
CA ILE A 216 -0.13 17.82 -9.28
C ILE A 216 1.38 17.95 -9.14
N ASP A 217 1.81 18.96 -8.41
CA ASP A 217 3.21 19.18 -8.09
C ASP A 217 3.71 18.23 -6.98
N TYR A 218 5.01 18.24 -6.76
CA TYR A 218 5.64 17.41 -5.72
C TYR A 218 5.10 17.72 -4.31
N GLN A 219 4.82 19.00 -4.00
CA GLN A 219 4.37 19.39 -2.65
C GLN A 219 2.98 18.83 -2.34
N LEU A 220 2.07 18.88 -3.31
CA LEU A 220 0.74 18.30 -3.19
C LEU A 220 0.77 16.77 -3.16
N GLY A 221 1.67 16.16 -3.92
CA GLY A 221 1.94 14.73 -3.83
C GLY A 221 2.39 14.31 -2.43
N VAL A 222 3.28 15.06 -1.80
CA VAL A 222 3.71 14.83 -0.40
C VAL A 222 2.53 15.01 0.56
N ALA A 223 1.68 16.03 0.37
CA ALA A 223 0.49 16.24 1.20
C ALA A 223 -0.48 15.06 1.12
N LEU A 224 -0.76 14.52 -0.09
CA LEU A 224 -1.55 13.30 -0.28
C LEU A 224 -0.96 12.12 0.49
N VAL A 225 0.35 11.87 0.37
CA VAL A 225 1.04 10.76 1.04
C VAL A 225 0.98 10.90 2.57
N LEU A 226 1.12 12.11 3.10
CA LEU A 226 0.94 12.34 4.53
C LEU A 226 -0.51 12.04 4.96
N GLY A 227 -1.48 12.44 4.14
CA GLY A 227 -2.89 12.11 4.34
C GLY A 227 -3.14 10.60 4.32
N GLU A 228 -2.52 9.87 3.38
CA GLU A 228 -2.61 8.41 3.28
C GLU A 228 -2.13 7.72 4.56
N ASN A 229 -1.04 8.19 5.15
CA ASN A 229 -0.55 7.68 6.44
C ASN A 229 -1.56 7.90 7.56
N ILE A 230 -2.21 9.07 7.60
CA ILE A 230 -3.30 9.34 8.55
C ILE A 230 -4.48 8.40 8.29
N GLY A 231 -4.91 8.25 7.02
CA GLY A 231 -6.02 7.38 6.64
C GLY A 231 -5.81 5.91 7.00
N THR A 232 -4.56 5.44 6.91
CA THR A 232 -4.20 4.06 7.28
C THR A 232 -4.41 3.77 8.77
N THR A 233 -4.38 4.79 9.64
CA THR A 233 -4.61 4.58 11.09
C THR A 233 -6.01 4.09 11.42
N ILE A 234 -6.99 4.24 10.53
CA ILE A 234 -8.36 3.74 10.74
C ILE A 234 -8.37 2.22 10.87
N THR A 235 -7.53 1.50 10.11
CA THR A 235 -7.39 0.05 10.21
C THR A 235 -6.89 -0.40 11.58
N ALA A 236 -5.94 0.34 12.15
CA ALA A 236 -5.44 0.09 13.50
C ALA A 236 -6.55 0.31 14.55
N ASN A 237 -7.35 1.36 14.37
CA ASN A 237 -8.48 1.65 15.25
C ASN A 237 -9.56 0.55 15.17
N LEU A 238 -9.92 0.10 13.96
CA LEU A 238 -10.88 -0.98 13.76
C LEU A 238 -10.37 -2.29 14.39
N ALA A 239 -9.10 -2.65 14.18
CA ALA A 239 -8.50 -3.83 14.80
C ALA A 239 -8.47 -3.73 16.34
N ALA A 240 -8.23 -2.54 16.89
CA ALA A 240 -8.22 -2.31 18.33
C ALA A 240 -9.61 -2.38 18.97
N LEU A 241 -10.69 -2.12 18.23
CA LEU A 241 -12.08 -2.24 18.73
C LEU A 241 -12.43 -3.67 19.15
N THR A 242 -11.83 -4.66 18.52
CA THR A 242 -12.04 -6.09 18.82
C THR A 242 -11.09 -6.63 19.89
N GLY A 243 -10.15 -5.80 20.35
CA GLY A 243 -9.10 -6.17 21.30
C GLY A 243 -9.40 -5.81 22.75
N SER A 244 -8.46 -6.14 23.66
CA SER A 244 -8.52 -5.81 25.07
C SER A 244 -8.37 -4.29 25.34
N THR A 245 -8.62 -3.87 26.59
CA THR A 245 -8.44 -2.47 27.05
C THR A 245 -7.04 -1.91 26.77
N VAL A 246 -6.02 -2.78 26.75
CA VAL A 246 -4.63 -2.39 26.41
C VAL A 246 -4.49 -1.98 24.94
N SER A 247 -5.26 -2.58 24.01
CA SER A 247 -5.28 -2.18 22.61
C SER A 247 -5.98 -0.83 22.40
N TRP A 248 -6.93 -0.47 23.27
CA TRP A 248 -7.61 0.84 23.25
C TRP A 248 -6.66 2.00 23.58
N ALA A 249 -5.76 1.83 24.53
CA ALA A 249 -4.80 2.86 24.92
C ALA A 249 -3.82 3.27 23.81
N ARG A 250 -3.71 2.46 22.73
CA ARG A 250 -2.81 2.65 21.59
C ARG A 250 -3.42 3.34 20.39
N ARG A 251 -4.69 3.70 20.44
CA ARG A 251 -5.36 4.44 19.36
C ARG A 251 -4.80 5.85 19.17
N CYS A 252 -4.12 6.37 20.17
CA CYS A 252 -3.58 7.73 20.17
C CYS A 252 -2.16 7.83 19.63
N VAL A 253 -1.60 6.76 19.07
CA VAL A 253 -0.29 6.70 18.43
C VAL A 253 -0.42 6.44 16.96
#